data_852567c0806b6591d18ece528d177a9c
#
_entry.id   852567c0806b6591d18ece528d177a9c
#
_cell.length_a   1.000
_cell.length_b   1.000
_cell.length_c   1.000
_cell.angle_alpha   90.00
_cell.angle_beta   90.00
_cell.angle_gamma   90.00
#
_symmetry.space_group_name_H-M   'P 1'
#
loop_
_entity.id
_entity.type
_entity.pdbx_description
1 polymer ?
#
loop_
_entity_poly.entity_id
_entity_poly.type
_entity_poly.pdbx_seq_one_letter_code
_entity_poly.pdbx_strand_id
1 'polypeptide(L)'
;MKNSKVAALLGVAALTLSACGGGKAGESASSKENATKGPAAKQIDYRACIVSDAGGWDDKSFNQSAKEGLDKAVHDLGVRPNTAESKSDNDFAPNVKSMVEAKCNLTIGVGFKLSEAVENAAKSNPDKQFAIVDATFQNQPENARALVFNTHEAAYLAGYAAAANSKSGKVGTFGGIKLPTVTIFMDGFADGVARYNKDHKKDVKVLGWNKETQEGQFTNTFDDQSKGTAVANQLIQQGADVIMPVAGPVGLGAAAAAKSNGKTLIVGVDSDWYESASEYKDIVLTSVQKG
;
A
#
# COMPACT_ATOMS: atom_id res chain seq x y z
N MET A 1 34.60 8.83 -66.54
CA MET A 1 36.06 9.08 -66.34
C MET A 1 36.43 8.83 -64.95
N LYS A 2 37.18 7.79 -64.76
CA LYS A 2 38.39 7.63 -63.99
C LYS A 2 38.19 7.73 -62.45
N ASN A 3 38.21 6.62 -61.83
CA ASN A 3 39.33 5.85 -61.24
C ASN A 3 39.50 6.22 -59.75
N SER A 4 39.68 5.45 -58.83
CA SER A 4 40.20 4.11 -58.64
C SER A 4 40.65 4.00 -57.18
N LYS A 5 40.37 2.89 -56.58
CA LYS A 5 41.31 2.04 -55.80
C LYS A 5 41.69 2.55 -54.37
N VAL A 6 41.70 1.82 -53.43
CA VAL A 6 42.02 0.45 -53.00
C VAL A 6 42.76 0.51 -51.66
N ALA A 7 42.36 -0.41 -50.81
CA ALA A 7 43.19 -1.21 -49.91
C ALA A 7 43.67 -0.53 -48.60
N ALA A 8 43.79 -1.13 -47.50
CA ALA A 8 43.71 -2.45 -46.95
C ALA A 8 44.42 -2.43 -45.60
N LEU A 9 43.88 -3.17 -44.67
CA LEU A 9 44.56 -4.16 -43.82
C LEU A 9 45.36 -3.76 -42.57
N LEU A 10 45.05 -4.55 -41.53
CA LEU A 10 45.90 -4.98 -40.41
C LEU A 10 46.09 -3.98 -39.28
N GLY A 11 45.71 -4.25 -38.04
CA GLY A 11 45.83 -5.45 -37.25
C GLY A 11 46.62 -5.12 -35.99
N VAL A 12 46.31 -5.86 -34.97
CA VAL A 12 47.15 -6.08 -33.78
C VAL A 12 46.58 -5.58 -32.48
N ALA A 13 46.22 -6.60 -31.70
CA ALA A 13 45.95 -6.59 -30.29
C ALA A 13 47.15 -6.14 -29.46
N ALA A 14 46.91 -5.47 -28.36
CA ALA A 14 47.81 -5.52 -27.21
C ALA A 14 47.01 -5.37 -25.91
N LEU A 15 47.01 -6.44 -25.15
CA LEU A 15 46.76 -6.48 -23.74
C LEU A 15 47.88 -5.73 -22.99
N THR A 16 47.52 -4.89 -22.03
CA THR A 16 48.40 -4.65 -20.87
C THR A 16 47.60 -4.41 -19.61
N LEU A 17 47.91 -5.24 -18.64
CA LEU A 17 47.56 -5.12 -17.22
C LEU A 17 48.40 -4.05 -16.54
N SER A 18 47.88 -3.71 -15.35
CA SER A 18 48.53 -3.15 -14.15
C SER A 18 48.44 -1.62 -14.00
N ALA A 19 48.27 -1.09 -12.85
CA ALA A 19 48.13 -1.45 -11.44
C ALA A 19 48.05 -0.13 -10.65
N CYS A 20 47.36 -0.18 -9.56
CA CYS A 20 47.45 0.58 -8.30
C CYS A 20 47.97 2.04 -8.28
N GLY A 21 47.17 2.87 -7.62
CA GLY A 21 47.74 3.93 -6.78
C GLY A 21 46.89 5.18 -6.57
N GLY A 22 46.28 5.28 -5.38
CA GLY A 22 46.28 6.56 -4.66
C GLY A 22 45.09 7.51 -4.78
N GLY A 23 44.13 7.34 -3.92
CA GLY A 23 43.55 8.34 -3.00
C GLY A 23 43.01 9.67 -3.49
N LYS A 24 41.69 9.87 -3.33
CA LYS A 24 41.02 10.81 -2.42
C LYS A 24 39.56 11.04 -2.76
N ALA A 25 38.76 10.74 -1.75
CA ALA A 25 37.67 11.52 -1.20
C ALA A 25 36.49 11.98 -2.11
N GLY A 26 35.35 11.37 -1.89
CA GLY A 26 34.14 12.13 -1.69
C GLY A 26 33.17 12.22 -2.88
N GLU A 27 32.53 11.11 -3.19
CA GLU A 27 31.15 11.19 -3.75
C GLU A 27 30.32 10.14 -3.03
N SER A 28 29.34 10.65 -2.30
CA SER A 28 28.34 9.86 -1.62
C SER A 28 27.48 9.19 -2.70
N ALA A 29 27.85 7.98 -3.07
CA ALA A 29 26.99 7.12 -3.88
C ALA A 29 25.80 6.74 -3.01
N SER A 30 24.66 7.37 -3.28
CA SER A 30 23.35 6.85 -2.93
C SER A 30 23.28 5.38 -3.37
N SER A 31 23.49 4.48 -2.42
CA SER A 31 23.23 3.06 -2.61
C SER A 31 21.73 2.87 -2.84
N LYS A 32 21.32 2.83 -4.11
CA LYS A 32 20.13 2.09 -4.47
C LYS A 32 20.38 0.67 -4.03
N GLU A 33 19.81 0.27 -2.93
CA GLU A 33 19.61 -1.14 -2.62
C GLU A 33 18.75 -1.76 -3.73
N ASN A 34 19.41 -2.15 -4.79
CA ASN A 34 18.92 -3.15 -5.67
C ASN A 34 18.98 -4.45 -4.85
N ALA A 35 17.93 -4.72 -4.07
CA ALA A 35 17.73 -6.02 -3.49
C ALA A 35 17.73 -7.00 -4.67
N THR A 36 18.86 -7.65 -4.90
CA THR A 36 19.01 -8.74 -5.85
C THR A 36 18.04 -9.82 -5.39
N LYS A 37 16.83 -9.84 -6.00
CA LYS A 37 15.89 -10.96 -5.82
C LYS A 37 16.69 -12.20 -6.18
N GLY A 38 16.82 -13.13 -5.25
CA GLY A 38 17.41 -14.45 -5.52
C GLY A 38 16.72 -15.12 -6.72
N PRO A 39 17.24 -16.25 -7.22
CA PRO A 39 16.60 -16.95 -8.33
C PRO A 39 15.16 -17.32 -7.93
N ALA A 40 14.22 -17.11 -8.86
CA ALA A 40 12.82 -17.48 -8.64
C ALA A 40 12.68 -18.98 -8.36
N ALA A 41 11.75 -19.33 -7.47
CA ALA A 41 11.46 -20.71 -7.14
C ALA A 41 10.94 -21.50 -8.37
N LYS A 42 11.24 -22.80 -8.39
CA LYS A 42 10.68 -23.68 -9.43
C LYS A 42 9.15 -23.71 -9.32
N GLN A 43 8.47 -23.56 -10.46
CA GLN A 43 7.01 -23.58 -10.50
C GLN A 43 6.46 -24.91 -9.95
N ILE A 44 5.46 -24.81 -9.09
CA ILE A 44 4.72 -25.93 -8.50
C ILE A 44 3.29 -26.01 -9.05
N ASP A 45 2.65 -27.15 -8.88
CA ASP A 45 1.25 -27.34 -9.28
C ASP A 45 0.29 -26.87 -8.19
N TYR A 46 0.41 -25.59 -7.85
CA TYR A 46 -0.48 -24.87 -6.93
C TYR A 46 -0.85 -23.52 -7.53
N ARG A 47 -2.15 -23.28 -7.69
CA ARG A 47 -2.65 -22.02 -8.26
C ARG A 47 -3.22 -21.13 -7.15
N ALA A 48 -2.60 -19.98 -6.94
CA ALA A 48 -3.04 -18.92 -6.04
C ALA A 48 -3.71 -17.80 -6.85
N CYS A 49 -4.92 -17.45 -6.49
CA CYS A 49 -5.75 -16.52 -7.24
C CYS A 49 -6.24 -15.40 -6.35
N ILE A 50 -6.25 -14.17 -6.89
CA ILE A 50 -6.77 -13.02 -6.16
C ILE A 50 -7.78 -12.23 -7.00
N VAL A 51 -8.76 -11.64 -6.30
CA VAL A 51 -9.79 -10.78 -6.88
C VAL A 51 -9.73 -9.44 -6.16
N SER A 52 -9.54 -8.34 -6.92
CA SER A 52 -9.58 -6.99 -6.33
C SER A 52 -11.00 -6.51 -6.11
N ASP A 53 -11.15 -5.55 -5.19
CA ASP A 53 -12.34 -4.69 -5.19
C ASP A 53 -12.30 -3.64 -6.31
N ALA A 54 -13.19 -2.64 -6.26
CA ALA A 54 -13.36 -1.68 -7.33
C ALA A 54 -12.17 -0.70 -7.53
N GLY A 55 -11.18 -0.69 -6.62
CA GLY A 55 -9.99 0.17 -6.73
C GLY A 55 -8.98 -0.28 -7.80
N GLY A 56 -9.06 -1.54 -8.25
CA GLY A 56 -8.11 -2.11 -9.20
C GLY A 56 -6.70 -2.35 -8.62
N TRP A 57 -5.80 -2.91 -9.45
CA TRP A 57 -4.46 -3.30 -8.98
C TRP A 57 -3.44 -2.16 -8.91
N ASP A 58 -3.72 -1.00 -9.50
CA ASP A 58 -2.83 0.18 -9.54
C ASP A 58 -3.38 1.32 -8.66
N ASP A 59 -3.93 0.97 -7.50
CA ASP A 59 -4.51 1.91 -6.55
C ASP A 59 -3.48 2.64 -5.67
N LYS A 60 -2.20 2.32 -5.83
CA LYS A 60 -1.06 2.83 -5.06
C LYS A 60 -1.16 2.56 -3.55
N SER A 61 -2.06 1.67 -3.14
CA SER A 61 -2.39 1.41 -1.74
C SER A 61 -2.78 -0.05 -1.53
N PHE A 62 -4.03 -0.32 -1.19
CA PHE A 62 -4.54 -1.57 -0.63
C PHE A 62 -4.49 -2.75 -1.61
N ASN A 63 -5.08 -2.60 -2.81
CA ASN A 63 -5.09 -3.69 -3.79
C ASN A 63 -3.71 -3.94 -4.36
N GLN A 64 -2.93 -2.88 -4.61
CA GLN A 64 -1.54 -3.01 -5.06
C GLN A 64 -0.72 -3.83 -4.07
N SER A 65 -0.81 -3.55 -2.76
CA SER A 65 -0.12 -4.31 -1.71
C SER A 65 -0.48 -5.81 -1.75
N ALA A 66 -1.77 -6.14 -1.90
CA ALA A 66 -2.21 -7.53 -2.00
C ALA A 66 -1.66 -8.22 -3.27
N LYS A 67 -1.62 -7.50 -4.39
CA LYS A 67 -1.04 -7.98 -5.66
C LYS A 67 0.46 -8.25 -5.53
N GLU A 68 1.20 -7.36 -4.88
CA GLU A 68 2.63 -7.52 -4.60
C GLU A 68 2.89 -8.76 -3.73
N GLY A 69 2.00 -9.04 -2.76
CA GLY A 69 2.05 -10.27 -1.97
C GLY A 69 1.92 -11.54 -2.83
N LEU A 70 0.99 -11.55 -3.81
CA LEU A 70 0.89 -12.64 -4.77
C LEU A 70 2.15 -12.75 -5.65
N ASP A 71 2.66 -11.63 -6.17
CA ASP A 71 3.86 -11.63 -7.01
C ASP A 71 5.08 -12.14 -6.24
N LYS A 72 5.17 -11.79 -4.95
CA LYS A 72 6.19 -12.35 -4.06
C LYS A 72 6.01 -13.86 -3.86
N ALA A 73 4.80 -14.34 -3.67
CA ALA A 73 4.53 -15.77 -3.56
C ALA A 73 4.86 -16.53 -4.85
N VAL A 74 4.62 -15.95 -6.02
CA VAL A 74 5.04 -16.50 -7.32
C VAL A 74 6.56 -16.65 -7.37
N HIS A 75 7.28 -15.58 -6.99
CA HIS A 75 8.73 -15.57 -7.00
C HIS A 75 9.33 -16.57 -6.00
N ASP A 76 8.87 -16.53 -4.75
CA ASP A 76 9.52 -17.22 -3.64
C ASP A 76 9.06 -18.69 -3.48
N LEU A 77 7.81 -18.99 -3.87
CA LEU A 77 7.19 -20.30 -3.68
C LEU A 77 6.90 -21.03 -5.00
N GLY A 78 6.99 -20.36 -6.14
CA GLY A 78 6.73 -20.94 -7.45
C GLY A 78 5.25 -21.26 -7.72
N VAL A 79 4.30 -20.61 -7.01
CA VAL A 79 2.87 -20.79 -7.26
C VAL A 79 2.47 -20.19 -8.61
N ARG A 80 1.41 -20.71 -9.22
CA ARG A 80 0.85 -20.18 -10.47
C ARG A 80 -0.19 -19.11 -10.12
N PRO A 81 -0.02 -17.84 -10.56
CA PRO A 81 -0.98 -16.78 -10.26
C PRO A 81 -2.18 -16.84 -11.20
N ASN A 82 -3.33 -16.34 -10.70
CA ASN A 82 -4.42 -15.84 -11.52
C ASN A 82 -5.03 -14.62 -10.83
N THR A 83 -5.48 -13.64 -11.60
CA THR A 83 -6.00 -12.39 -11.07
C THR A 83 -7.29 -11.98 -11.79
N ALA A 84 -8.23 -11.42 -11.05
CA ALA A 84 -9.36 -10.72 -11.63
C ALA A 84 -9.51 -9.35 -10.97
N GLU A 85 -9.71 -8.34 -11.79
CA GLU A 85 -9.94 -6.97 -11.36
C GLU A 85 -11.42 -6.65 -11.45
N SER A 86 -12.00 -6.14 -10.37
CA SER A 86 -13.39 -5.71 -10.36
C SER A 86 -13.47 -4.20 -10.57
N LYS A 87 -14.42 -3.77 -11.38
CA LYS A 87 -14.68 -2.35 -11.66
C LYS A 87 -15.92 -1.84 -10.92
N SER A 88 -16.75 -2.77 -10.46
CA SER A 88 -17.99 -2.49 -9.74
C SER A 88 -18.35 -3.65 -8.83
N ASP A 89 -19.27 -3.41 -7.92
CA ASP A 89 -19.78 -4.43 -6.99
C ASP A 89 -20.44 -5.62 -7.74
N ASN A 90 -20.97 -5.40 -8.96
CA ASN A 90 -21.54 -6.45 -9.79
C ASN A 90 -20.50 -7.45 -10.32
N ASP A 91 -19.22 -7.10 -10.30
CA ASP A 91 -18.15 -7.97 -10.81
C ASP A 91 -17.65 -8.96 -9.74
N PHE A 92 -17.94 -8.73 -8.47
CA PHE A 92 -17.35 -9.51 -7.37
C PHE A 92 -17.70 -10.99 -7.45
N ALA A 93 -18.98 -11.33 -7.48
CA ALA A 93 -19.41 -12.72 -7.54
C ALA A 93 -19.00 -13.43 -8.85
N PRO A 94 -19.15 -12.84 -10.06
CA PRO A 94 -18.61 -13.39 -11.28
C PRO A 94 -17.10 -13.62 -11.26
N ASN A 95 -16.32 -12.66 -10.74
CA ASN A 95 -14.86 -12.78 -10.66
C ASN A 95 -14.44 -13.90 -9.69
N VAL A 96 -15.02 -13.99 -8.50
CA VAL A 96 -14.75 -15.09 -7.57
C VAL A 96 -15.11 -16.43 -8.19
N LYS A 97 -16.26 -16.53 -8.87
CA LYS A 97 -16.67 -17.74 -9.58
C LYS A 97 -15.67 -18.13 -10.66
N SER A 98 -15.17 -17.17 -11.44
CA SER A 98 -14.19 -17.43 -12.49
C SER A 98 -12.88 -18.02 -11.93
N MET A 99 -12.46 -17.65 -10.70
CA MET A 99 -11.29 -18.25 -10.04
C MET A 99 -11.54 -19.71 -9.69
N VAL A 100 -12.74 -20.05 -9.22
CA VAL A 100 -13.13 -21.44 -8.95
C VAL A 100 -13.10 -22.28 -10.24
N GLU A 101 -13.69 -21.74 -11.33
CA GLU A 101 -13.71 -22.40 -12.65
C GLU A 101 -12.29 -22.55 -13.23
N ALA A 102 -11.39 -21.61 -12.97
CA ALA A 102 -9.97 -21.69 -13.33
C ALA A 102 -9.19 -22.70 -12.48
N LYS A 103 -9.85 -23.46 -11.61
CA LYS A 103 -9.27 -24.48 -10.73
C LYS A 103 -8.19 -23.93 -9.80
N CYS A 104 -8.44 -22.75 -9.22
CA CYS A 104 -7.59 -22.21 -8.18
C CYS A 104 -7.60 -23.14 -6.95
N ASN A 105 -6.44 -23.39 -6.36
CA ASN A 105 -6.32 -24.09 -5.09
C ASN A 105 -6.69 -23.19 -3.92
N LEU A 106 -6.30 -21.90 -4.04
CA LEU A 106 -6.63 -20.84 -3.10
C LEU A 106 -7.19 -19.65 -3.88
N THR A 107 -8.36 -19.15 -3.46
CA THR A 107 -8.96 -17.92 -3.98
C THR A 107 -9.03 -16.88 -2.86
N ILE A 108 -8.44 -15.72 -3.08
CA ILE A 108 -8.35 -14.63 -2.11
C ILE A 108 -9.16 -13.44 -2.63
N GLY A 109 -10.16 -13.00 -1.88
CA GLY A 109 -10.81 -11.72 -2.09
C GLY A 109 -10.05 -10.60 -1.36
N VAL A 110 -9.90 -9.45 -1.98
CA VAL A 110 -9.23 -8.30 -1.39
C VAL A 110 -10.28 -7.24 -1.05
N GLY A 111 -10.49 -7.01 0.26
CA GLY A 111 -11.42 -6.01 0.76
C GLY A 111 -12.81 -6.55 1.15
N PHE A 112 -13.44 -5.82 2.05
CA PHE A 112 -14.67 -6.23 2.74
C PHE A 112 -15.86 -6.45 1.80
N LYS A 113 -15.93 -5.73 0.69
CA LYS A 113 -17.02 -5.86 -0.29
C LYS A 113 -17.07 -7.25 -0.94
N LEU A 114 -15.94 -7.95 -0.98
CA LEU A 114 -15.84 -9.32 -1.50
C LEU A 114 -16.24 -10.39 -0.49
N SER A 115 -16.44 -10.06 0.80
CA SER A 115 -16.67 -11.05 1.86
C SER A 115 -17.83 -11.99 1.55
N GLU A 116 -18.98 -11.46 1.12
CA GLU A 116 -20.16 -12.27 0.80
C GLU A 116 -19.92 -13.19 -0.41
N ALA A 117 -19.29 -12.66 -1.46
CA ALA A 117 -19.00 -13.46 -2.66
C ALA A 117 -18.02 -14.60 -2.36
N VAL A 118 -16.98 -14.34 -1.55
CA VAL A 118 -15.99 -15.34 -1.13
C VAL A 118 -16.62 -16.35 -0.17
N GLU A 119 -17.46 -15.91 0.80
CA GLU A 119 -18.18 -16.79 1.71
C GLU A 119 -19.09 -17.77 0.97
N ASN A 120 -19.88 -17.28 0.01
CA ASN A 120 -20.78 -18.09 -0.79
C ASN A 120 -20.00 -19.08 -1.68
N ALA A 121 -18.90 -18.66 -2.28
CA ALA A 121 -18.02 -19.53 -3.06
C ALA A 121 -17.39 -20.62 -2.19
N ALA A 122 -16.92 -20.28 -0.99
CA ALA A 122 -16.35 -21.24 -0.05
C ALA A 122 -17.35 -22.31 0.38
N LYS A 123 -18.57 -21.92 0.75
CA LYS A 123 -19.66 -22.86 1.09
C LYS A 123 -20.00 -23.80 -0.06
N SER A 124 -19.95 -23.31 -1.29
CA SER A 124 -20.31 -24.08 -2.49
C SER A 124 -19.18 -24.98 -3.00
N ASN A 125 -17.94 -24.81 -2.50
CA ASN A 125 -16.74 -25.52 -2.97
C ASN A 125 -15.88 -25.98 -1.78
N PRO A 126 -16.33 -26.98 -0.99
CA PRO A 126 -15.67 -27.37 0.25
C PRO A 126 -14.27 -27.98 0.05
N ASP A 127 -13.97 -28.43 -1.17
CA ASP A 127 -12.65 -28.97 -1.57
C ASP A 127 -11.62 -27.89 -1.94
N LYS A 128 -12.00 -26.61 -1.95
CA LYS A 128 -11.14 -25.46 -2.26
C LYS A 128 -10.86 -24.62 -1.03
N GLN A 129 -9.80 -23.86 -1.07
CA GLN A 129 -9.43 -22.92 0.00
C GLN A 129 -9.74 -21.48 -0.40
N PHE A 130 -10.19 -20.71 0.57
CA PHE A 130 -10.55 -19.31 0.38
C PHE A 130 -9.94 -18.43 1.48
N ALA A 131 -9.72 -17.16 1.14
CA ALA A 131 -9.36 -16.15 2.11
C ALA A 131 -9.98 -14.79 1.76
N ILE A 132 -10.13 -13.95 2.76
CA ILE A 132 -10.52 -12.55 2.59
C ILE A 132 -9.48 -11.65 3.28
N VAL A 133 -9.01 -10.63 2.58
CA VAL A 133 -8.04 -9.66 3.12
C VAL A 133 -8.79 -8.50 3.76
N ASP A 134 -8.40 -8.15 4.98
CA ASP A 134 -8.86 -7.00 5.75
C ASP A 134 -10.37 -6.97 5.98
N ALA A 135 -10.96 -8.14 6.13
CA ALA A 135 -12.37 -8.32 6.46
C ALA A 135 -12.60 -9.64 7.18
N THR A 136 -13.81 -9.83 7.69
CA THR A 136 -14.27 -11.07 8.30
C THR A 136 -15.49 -11.59 7.55
N PHE A 137 -15.78 -12.87 7.71
CA PHE A 137 -17.00 -13.48 7.19
C PHE A 137 -18.15 -13.35 8.20
N GLN A 138 -19.36 -13.24 7.70
CA GLN A 138 -20.54 -13.23 8.55
C GLN A 138 -20.75 -14.61 9.21
N ASN A 139 -20.57 -15.67 8.43
CA ASN A 139 -20.60 -17.04 8.90
C ASN A 139 -19.35 -17.74 8.38
N GLN A 140 -18.33 -17.80 9.21
CA GLN A 140 -17.00 -18.30 8.88
C GLN A 140 -17.04 -19.72 8.29
N PRO A 141 -16.75 -19.91 6.98
CA PRO A 141 -16.65 -21.27 6.42
C PRO A 141 -15.39 -21.99 6.92
N GLU A 142 -15.43 -23.31 7.05
CA GLU A 142 -14.28 -24.12 7.51
C GLU A 142 -13.07 -24.02 6.57
N ASN A 143 -13.34 -23.91 5.27
CA ASN A 143 -12.34 -23.81 4.21
C ASN A 143 -11.98 -22.37 3.82
N ALA A 144 -12.34 -21.37 4.65
CA ALA A 144 -11.99 -19.97 4.44
C ALA A 144 -11.25 -19.38 5.64
N ARG A 145 -10.42 -18.37 5.40
CA ARG A 145 -9.70 -17.62 6.45
C ARG A 145 -9.85 -16.13 6.25
N ALA A 146 -10.12 -15.42 7.34
CA ALA A 146 -10.04 -13.97 7.41
C ALA A 146 -8.58 -13.58 7.74
N LEU A 147 -8.01 -12.72 6.91
CA LEU A 147 -6.67 -12.16 7.09
C LEU A 147 -6.83 -10.72 7.57
N VAL A 148 -6.72 -10.52 8.87
CA VAL A 148 -6.85 -9.21 9.52
C VAL A 148 -5.50 -8.80 10.12
N PHE A 149 -5.25 -7.50 10.20
CA PHE A 149 -3.96 -6.93 10.55
C PHE A 149 -4.06 -6.09 11.82
N ASN A 150 -3.03 -6.18 12.68
CA ASN A 150 -2.94 -5.33 13.87
C ASN A 150 -2.33 -3.97 13.54
N THR A 151 -2.96 -3.26 12.63
CA THR A 151 -2.49 -1.96 12.13
C THR A 151 -2.48 -0.87 13.19
N HIS A 152 -3.17 -1.07 14.32
CA HIS A 152 -3.11 -0.19 15.48
C HIS A 152 -1.67 0.06 15.95
N GLU A 153 -0.82 -0.98 16.00
CA GLU A 153 0.55 -0.85 16.51
C GLU A 153 1.40 0.05 15.60
N ALA A 154 1.36 -0.18 14.29
CA ALA A 154 2.10 0.64 13.34
C ALA A 154 1.53 2.07 13.28
N ALA A 155 0.21 2.23 13.32
CA ALA A 155 -0.45 3.54 13.35
C ALA A 155 -0.13 4.32 14.63
N TYR A 156 0.05 3.64 15.76
CA TYR A 156 0.51 4.26 17.00
C TYR A 156 1.90 4.90 16.83
N LEU A 157 2.85 4.19 16.22
CA LEU A 157 4.17 4.76 15.93
C LEU A 157 4.08 5.96 14.98
N ALA A 158 3.23 5.86 13.96
CA ALA A 158 2.99 6.95 13.02
C ALA A 158 2.35 8.17 13.68
N GLY A 159 1.40 7.98 14.60
CA GLY A 159 0.79 9.06 15.38
C GLY A 159 1.80 9.75 16.29
N TYR A 160 2.68 8.99 16.94
CA TYR A 160 3.78 9.54 17.74
C TYR A 160 4.73 10.38 16.88
N ALA A 161 5.13 9.84 15.70
CA ALA A 161 5.98 10.57 14.76
C ALA A 161 5.29 11.82 14.20
N ALA A 162 3.99 11.74 13.89
CA ALA A 162 3.21 12.89 13.43
C ALA A 162 3.17 14.01 14.47
N ALA A 163 2.90 13.68 15.73
CA ALA A 163 2.92 14.65 16.84
C ALA A 163 4.30 15.29 17.04
N ALA A 164 5.36 14.50 16.91
CA ALA A 164 6.74 14.99 17.04
C ALA A 164 7.14 15.97 15.92
N ASN A 165 6.60 15.80 14.72
CA ASN A 165 6.91 16.62 13.55
C ASN A 165 5.93 17.79 13.36
N SER A 166 4.79 17.79 14.04
CA SER A 166 3.82 18.87 13.94
C SER A 166 4.38 20.20 14.49
N LYS A 167 4.30 21.24 13.68
CA LYS A 167 4.68 22.61 14.05
C LYS A 167 3.48 23.42 14.55
N SER A 168 2.29 23.08 14.07
CA SER A 168 1.04 23.75 14.45
C SER A 168 0.47 23.23 15.77
N GLY A 169 0.93 22.06 16.24
CA GLY A 169 0.31 21.34 17.36
C GLY A 169 -1.03 20.68 16.98
N LYS A 170 -1.30 20.51 15.70
CA LYS A 170 -2.53 19.88 15.20
C LYS A 170 -2.20 18.88 14.09
N VAL A 171 -2.62 17.65 14.29
CA VAL A 171 -2.52 16.58 13.28
C VAL A 171 -3.92 16.11 12.93
N GLY A 172 -4.10 15.48 11.78
CA GLY A 172 -5.41 15.04 11.32
C GLY A 172 -5.43 13.57 10.90
N THR A 173 -6.57 12.94 11.01
CA THR A 173 -6.86 11.65 10.37
C THR A 173 -8.32 11.59 9.98
N PHE A 174 -8.61 10.85 8.91
CA PHE A 174 -9.97 10.58 8.46
C PHE A 174 -10.03 9.20 7.78
N GLY A 175 -11.21 8.64 7.66
CA GLY A 175 -11.42 7.35 7.02
C GLY A 175 -12.08 7.43 5.65
N GLY A 176 -11.97 6.37 4.88
CA GLY A 176 -12.80 6.13 3.70
C GLY A 176 -14.23 5.82 4.13
N ILE A 177 -14.49 4.60 4.55
CA ILE A 177 -15.77 4.15 5.10
C ILE A 177 -15.55 3.77 6.57
N LYS A 178 -16.55 4.02 7.44
CA LYS A 178 -16.47 3.67 8.86
C LYS A 178 -16.57 2.15 9.04
N LEU A 179 -15.40 1.51 9.03
CA LEU A 179 -15.22 0.06 9.22
C LEU A 179 -14.24 -0.18 10.36
N PRO A 180 -14.33 -1.29 11.10
CA PRO A 180 -13.38 -1.64 12.16
C PRO A 180 -11.92 -1.66 11.65
N THR A 181 -11.69 -2.16 10.43
CA THR A 181 -10.37 -2.22 9.79
C THR A 181 -9.83 -0.85 9.35
N VAL A 182 -10.67 0.19 9.34
CA VAL A 182 -10.30 1.59 9.12
C VAL A 182 -10.11 2.32 10.45
N THR A 183 -11.07 2.19 11.37
CA THR A 183 -11.02 2.93 12.64
C THR A 183 -9.87 2.46 13.53
N ILE A 184 -9.41 1.22 13.41
CA ILE A 184 -8.24 0.70 14.14
C ILE A 184 -6.94 1.48 13.83
N PHE A 185 -6.75 1.96 12.60
CA PHE A 185 -5.64 2.87 12.26
C PHE A 185 -5.81 4.23 12.95
N MET A 186 -7.04 4.78 12.90
CA MET A 186 -7.34 6.09 13.45
C MET A 186 -7.20 6.08 14.98
N ASP A 187 -7.58 4.99 15.63
CA ASP A 187 -7.38 4.75 17.06
C ASP A 187 -5.90 4.68 17.42
N GLY A 188 -5.13 3.87 16.69
CA GLY A 188 -3.69 3.76 16.90
C GLY A 188 -2.98 5.11 16.74
N PHE A 189 -3.32 5.85 15.68
CA PHE A 189 -2.77 7.19 15.44
C PHE A 189 -3.07 8.14 16.61
N ALA A 190 -4.32 8.17 17.09
CA ALA A 190 -4.71 9.01 18.22
C ALA A 190 -3.97 8.62 19.51
N ASP A 191 -3.81 7.31 19.77
CA ASP A 191 -3.05 6.81 20.94
C ASP A 191 -1.57 7.19 20.86
N GLY A 192 -0.96 7.14 19.66
CA GLY A 192 0.41 7.59 19.45
C GLY A 192 0.60 9.08 19.74
N VAL A 193 -0.34 9.92 19.30
CA VAL A 193 -0.34 11.36 19.61
C VAL A 193 -0.50 11.59 21.12
N ALA A 194 -1.44 10.89 21.78
CA ALA A 194 -1.65 10.97 23.23
C ALA A 194 -0.40 10.57 24.02
N ARG A 195 0.30 9.54 23.54
CA ARG A 195 1.56 9.09 24.14
C ARG A 195 2.66 10.12 24.01
N TYR A 196 2.85 10.71 22.83
CA TYR A 196 3.79 11.80 22.62
C TYR A 196 3.51 12.99 23.57
N ASN A 197 2.24 13.37 23.66
CA ASN A 197 1.81 14.45 24.57
C ASN A 197 2.22 14.17 26.01
N LYS A 198 1.98 12.94 26.48
CA LYS A 198 2.36 12.52 27.84
C LYS A 198 3.87 12.57 28.06
N ASP A 199 4.65 12.03 27.14
CA ASP A 199 6.11 11.91 27.27
C ASP A 199 6.81 13.27 27.22
N HIS A 200 6.28 14.20 26.40
CA HIS A 200 6.89 15.51 26.15
C HIS A 200 6.15 16.70 26.79
N LYS A 201 5.09 16.44 27.58
CA LYS A 201 4.24 17.47 28.19
C LYS A 201 3.72 18.48 27.17
N LYS A 202 3.27 17.98 26.02
CA LYS A 202 2.69 18.73 24.90
C LYS A 202 1.17 18.55 24.89
N ASP A 203 0.51 19.26 24.01
CA ASP A 203 -0.94 19.21 23.79
C ASP A 203 -1.27 19.25 22.30
N VAL A 204 -0.66 18.34 21.53
CA VAL A 204 -0.97 18.15 20.11
C VAL A 204 -2.38 17.59 19.98
N LYS A 205 -3.21 18.21 19.15
CA LYS A 205 -4.61 17.82 18.94
C LYS A 205 -4.75 16.92 17.72
N VAL A 206 -5.59 15.90 17.82
CA VAL A 206 -6.03 15.09 16.68
C VAL A 206 -7.33 15.68 16.14
N LEU A 207 -7.36 16.04 14.87
CA LEU A 207 -8.52 16.49 14.14
C LEU A 207 -9.09 15.37 13.29
N GLY A 208 -10.39 15.38 13.06
CA GLY A 208 -11.08 14.41 12.17
C GLY A 208 -11.40 13.06 12.79
N TRP A 209 -10.96 12.79 14.02
CA TRP A 209 -11.29 11.56 14.75
C TRP A 209 -11.32 11.77 16.26
N ASN A 210 -12.32 11.20 16.89
CA ASN A 210 -12.39 11.07 18.36
C ASN A 210 -12.53 9.60 18.72
N LYS A 211 -11.48 9.03 19.31
CA LYS A 211 -11.42 7.62 19.69
C LYS A 211 -12.46 7.25 20.76
N GLU A 212 -12.72 8.12 21.71
CA GLU A 212 -13.62 7.83 22.83
C GLU A 212 -15.07 7.71 22.38
N THR A 213 -15.50 8.60 21.50
CA THR A 213 -16.86 8.60 20.95
C THR A 213 -17.00 7.76 19.69
N GLN A 214 -15.88 7.35 19.08
CA GLN A 214 -15.83 6.70 17.78
C GLN A 214 -16.51 7.52 16.67
N GLU A 215 -16.38 8.85 16.75
CA GLU A 215 -16.93 9.81 15.80
C GLU A 215 -15.82 10.54 15.06
N GLY A 216 -16.03 10.80 13.77
CA GLY A 216 -15.05 11.49 12.96
C GLY A 216 -15.45 11.70 11.51
N GLN A 217 -14.47 12.06 10.69
CA GLN A 217 -14.67 12.38 9.28
C GLN A 217 -14.44 11.14 8.41
N PHE A 218 -15.38 10.89 7.50
CA PHE A 218 -15.31 9.82 6.52
C PHE A 218 -15.74 10.33 5.15
N THR A 219 -15.07 9.87 4.10
CA THR A 219 -15.42 10.22 2.72
C THR A 219 -16.59 9.39 2.19
N ASN A 220 -16.97 8.31 2.90
CA ASN A 220 -17.98 7.32 2.51
C ASN A 220 -17.69 6.62 1.17
N THR A 221 -16.42 6.56 0.79
CA THR A 221 -15.94 5.89 -0.43
C THR A 221 -14.47 5.57 -0.31
N PHE A 222 -13.98 4.65 -1.17
CA PHE A 222 -12.57 4.40 -1.42
C PHE A 222 -12.14 4.73 -2.86
N ASP A 223 -13.04 5.27 -3.69
CA ASP A 223 -12.82 5.42 -5.14
C ASP A 223 -12.73 6.89 -5.59
N ASP A 224 -13.32 7.84 -4.84
CA ASP A 224 -13.41 9.26 -5.21
C ASP A 224 -12.36 10.11 -4.51
N GLN A 225 -11.22 10.34 -5.19
CA GLN A 225 -10.12 11.14 -4.67
C GLN A 225 -10.51 12.60 -4.39
N SER A 226 -11.54 13.14 -5.08
CA SER A 226 -11.98 14.52 -4.85
C SER A 226 -12.53 14.72 -3.45
N LYS A 227 -13.15 13.70 -2.87
CA LYS A 227 -13.62 13.72 -1.49
C LYS A 227 -12.45 13.69 -0.49
N GLY A 228 -11.39 12.94 -0.80
CA GLY A 228 -10.15 12.98 -0.01
C GLY A 228 -9.52 14.36 0.01
N THR A 229 -9.46 15.01 -1.15
CA THR A 229 -9.00 16.38 -1.30
C THR A 229 -9.85 17.35 -0.45
N ALA A 230 -11.17 17.22 -0.48
CA ALA A 230 -12.09 18.09 0.27
C ALA A 230 -11.90 17.95 1.79
N VAL A 231 -11.84 16.71 2.31
CA VAL A 231 -11.63 16.46 3.74
C VAL A 231 -10.25 16.95 4.19
N ALA A 232 -9.20 16.67 3.41
CA ALA A 232 -7.85 17.13 3.73
C ALA A 232 -7.77 18.66 3.77
N ASN A 233 -8.37 19.36 2.80
CA ASN A 233 -8.43 20.85 2.81
C ASN A 233 -9.15 21.38 4.04
N GLN A 234 -10.23 20.73 4.49
CA GLN A 234 -10.92 21.11 5.71
C GLN A 234 -10.02 20.95 6.96
N LEU A 235 -9.29 19.84 7.07
CA LEU A 235 -8.33 19.63 8.17
C LEU A 235 -7.18 20.64 8.13
N ILE A 236 -6.65 20.93 6.93
CA ILE A 236 -5.60 21.95 6.73
C ILE A 236 -6.08 23.32 7.15
N GLN A 237 -7.31 23.71 6.79
CA GLN A 237 -7.91 24.99 7.20
C GLN A 237 -8.10 25.07 8.73
N GLN A 238 -8.34 23.94 9.40
CA GLN A 238 -8.39 23.86 10.87
C GLN A 238 -6.99 23.87 11.50
N GLY A 239 -5.94 23.83 10.70
CA GLY A 239 -4.54 23.95 11.10
C GLY A 239 -3.79 22.64 11.20
N ALA A 240 -4.31 21.52 10.68
CA ALA A 240 -3.54 20.28 10.61
C ALA A 240 -2.34 20.44 9.67
N ASP A 241 -1.15 20.05 10.14
CA ASP A 241 0.09 20.07 9.37
C ASP A 241 0.71 18.67 9.17
N VAL A 242 0.07 17.62 9.70
CA VAL A 242 0.32 16.22 9.37
C VAL A 242 -1.03 15.51 9.26
N ILE A 243 -1.28 14.78 8.18
CA ILE A 243 -2.55 14.09 7.95
C ILE A 243 -2.31 12.62 7.60
N MET A 244 -3.06 11.71 8.24
CA MET A 244 -3.13 10.29 7.91
C MET A 244 -4.51 9.96 7.30
N PRO A 245 -4.63 9.84 5.97
CA PRO A 245 -5.87 9.46 5.30
C PRO A 245 -6.02 7.93 5.25
N VAL A 246 -6.89 7.36 6.06
CA VAL A 246 -7.16 5.91 6.07
C VAL A 246 -8.26 5.59 5.05
N ALA A 247 -7.94 5.77 3.78
CA ALA A 247 -8.95 5.83 2.73
C ALA A 247 -8.52 5.20 1.38
N GLY A 248 -7.50 4.33 1.38
CA GLY A 248 -6.99 3.72 0.14
C GLY A 248 -6.64 4.79 -0.91
N PRO A 249 -7.00 4.59 -2.19
CA PRO A 249 -6.70 5.53 -3.27
C PRO A 249 -7.31 6.94 -3.08
N VAL A 250 -8.38 7.09 -2.29
CA VAL A 250 -8.93 8.40 -1.92
C VAL A 250 -7.91 9.23 -1.12
N GLY A 251 -7.01 8.58 -0.41
CA GLY A 251 -5.90 9.21 0.31
C GLY A 251 -4.94 9.97 -0.61
N LEU A 252 -4.80 9.59 -1.88
CA LEU A 252 -3.99 10.34 -2.86
C LEU A 252 -4.57 11.75 -3.10
N GLY A 253 -5.89 11.92 -2.99
CA GLY A 253 -6.52 13.24 -3.00
C GLY A 253 -6.09 14.10 -1.81
N ALA A 254 -5.89 13.50 -0.64
CA ALA A 254 -5.34 14.20 0.53
C ALA A 254 -3.86 14.57 0.32
N ALA A 255 -3.08 13.68 -0.29
CA ALA A 255 -1.69 13.98 -0.63
C ALA A 255 -1.59 15.14 -1.62
N ALA A 256 -2.46 15.19 -2.62
CA ALA A 256 -2.52 16.31 -3.56
C ALA A 256 -2.85 17.64 -2.86
N ALA A 257 -3.81 17.65 -1.92
CA ALA A 257 -4.13 18.83 -1.13
C ALA A 257 -2.96 19.28 -0.25
N ALA A 258 -2.30 18.31 0.43
CA ALA A 258 -1.15 18.58 1.28
C ALA A 258 0.04 19.14 0.49
N LYS A 259 0.33 18.59 -0.69
CA LYS A 259 1.39 19.05 -1.59
C LYS A 259 1.09 20.46 -2.10
N SER A 260 -0.15 20.73 -2.48
CA SER A 260 -0.58 22.07 -2.91
C SER A 260 -0.46 23.11 -1.78
N ASN A 261 -0.74 22.71 -0.55
CA ASN A 261 -0.56 23.57 0.64
C ASN A 261 0.92 23.88 0.92
N GLY A 262 1.84 22.96 0.61
CA GLY A 262 3.30 23.12 0.74
C GLY A 262 3.82 23.15 2.19
N LYS A 263 2.97 22.90 3.20
CA LYS A 263 3.33 22.91 4.62
C LYS A 263 2.81 21.69 5.39
N THR A 264 2.05 20.84 4.72
CA THR A 264 1.40 19.67 5.32
C THR A 264 2.10 18.41 4.89
N LEU A 265 2.42 17.55 5.85
CA LEU A 265 2.98 16.20 5.63
C LEU A 265 1.86 15.17 5.58
N ILE A 266 2.14 14.04 4.92
CA ILE A 266 1.23 12.90 4.82
C ILE A 266 1.85 11.68 5.50
N VAL A 267 1.00 10.92 6.19
CA VAL A 267 1.26 9.54 6.59
C VAL A 267 0.53 8.64 5.62
N GLY A 268 1.27 7.87 4.81
CA GLY A 268 0.70 6.88 3.90
C GLY A 268 0.06 5.71 4.63
N VAL A 269 -0.81 4.96 3.96
CA VAL A 269 -1.43 3.74 4.49
C VAL A 269 -1.36 2.60 3.48
N ASP A 270 -1.39 1.37 3.98
CA ASP A 270 -1.43 0.09 3.25
C ASP A 270 -0.13 -0.27 2.53
N SER A 271 0.47 0.62 1.78
CA SER A 271 1.73 0.47 1.06
C SER A 271 2.75 1.52 1.49
N ASP A 272 4.00 1.36 1.08
CA ASP A 272 4.99 2.43 1.23
C ASP A 272 4.77 3.53 0.19
N TRP A 273 4.21 4.65 0.61
CA TRP A 273 3.90 5.77 -0.30
C TRP A 273 5.15 6.51 -0.81
N TYR A 274 6.30 6.33 -0.16
CA TYR A 274 7.53 6.87 -0.70
C TYR A 274 7.89 6.20 -2.04
N GLU A 275 7.52 4.91 -2.20
CA GLU A 275 7.73 4.13 -3.42
C GLU A 275 6.48 4.13 -4.31
N SER A 276 5.31 3.75 -3.77
CA SER A 276 4.08 3.54 -4.55
C SER A 276 3.44 4.84 -5.06
N ALA A 277 3.61 5.95 -4.33
CA ALA A 277 3.12 7.29 -4.66
C ALA A 277 4.26 8.30 -4.71
N SER A 278 5.30 7.98 -5.50
CA SER A 278 6.59 8.69 -5.53
C SER A 278 6.50 10.18 -5.90
N GLU A 279 5.42 10.60 -6.56
CA GLU A 279 5.11 12.01 -6.82
C GLU A 279 4.85 12.82 -5.55
N TYR A 280 4.56 12.16 -4.42
CA TYR A 280 4.34 12.78 -3.10
C TYR A 280 5.47 12.55 -2.11
N LYS A 281 6.56 11.87 -2.50
CA LYS A 281 7.65 11.46 -1.60
C LYS A 281 8.21 12.60 -0.73
N ASP A 282 8.21 13.83 -1.26
CA ASP A 282 8.76 15.00 -0.55
C ASP A 282 7.91 15.43 0.65
N ILE A 283 6.65 14.98 0.74
CA ILE A 283 5.72 15.27 1.83
C ILE A 283 5.33 14.03 2.63
N VAL A 284 5.80 12.84 2.25
CA VAL A 284 5.54 11.61 3.02
C VAL A 284 6.43 11.60 4.26
N LEU A 285 5.81 11.62 5.44
CA LEU A 285 6.50 11.49 6.72
C LEU A 285 6.89 10.04 6.99
N THR A 286 5.95 9.13 6.79
CA THR A 286 6.07 7.68 6.95
C THR A 286 4.85 7.01 6.34
N SER A 287 4.83 5.66 6.32
CA SER A 287 3.67 4.88 5.88
C SER A 287 3.35 3.76 6.89
N VAL A 288 2.06 3.52 7.13
CA VAL A 288 1.54 2.42 7.94
C VAL A 288 1.18 1.28 7.00
N GLN A 289 2.05 0.29 6.90
CA GLN A 289 1.86 -0.85 6.01
C GLN A 289 1.11 -1.99 6.72
N LYS A 290 0.43 -2.81 5.92
CA LYS A 290 -0.08 -4.13 6.33
C LYS A 290 1.00 -5.16 6.01
N GLY A 291 1.56 -5.79 7.03
CA GLY A 291 2.67 -6.75 6.93
C GLY A 291 2.26 -8.18 7.24
#